data_693b78e39a03fce997616866d3369966
#
_entry.id   693b78e39a03fce997616866d3369966
#
_cell.length_a   1.000
_cell.length_b   1.000
_cell.length_c   1.000
_cell.angle_alpha   90.00
_cell.angle_beta   90.00
_cell.angle_gamma   90.00
#
_symmetry.space_group_name_H-M   'P 1'
#
loop_
_entity.id
_entity.type
_entity.pdbx_description
1 polymer ?
#
loop_
_entity_poly.entity_id
_entity_poly.type
_entity_poly.pdbx_seq_one_letter_code
_entity_poly.pdbx_strand_id
1 'polypeptide(L)'
;MKRKLVDFCIISLPQHNERRDKLKNEMAKYDIECRVSHAIDGRKLLAEKYFSLFKIRSSKMFGRGFLTPSELGCFLSHKKALTEFLASGRKWLVVLEDDVLPKENVKYLDEMINSFCSSSVYILGGQDGLKSFSRVIMGRKSICGVRKVILGTHRWLYRTCCYCVDIKGAERILRLMEENSFFCDDWSYIVRNAKLDNVFYGQYFSHPLNLNSSSIEAERLFIAEK
;
A
#
# COMPACT_ATOMS: atom_id res chain seq x y z
N MET A 1 16.79 -21.29 14.88
CA MET A 1 15.65 -20.37 14.62
C MET A 1 15.42 -20.29 13.11
N LYS A 2 14.24 -20.66 12.60
CA LYS A 2 13.89 -20.42 11.18
C LYS A 2 13.84 -18.91 10.96
N ARG A 3 14.62 -18.40 10.02
CA ARG A 3 14.66 -16.98 9.64
C ARG A 3 13.24 -16.61 9.14
N LYS A 4 12.53 -15.72 9.82
CA LYS A 4 11.23 -15.23 9.33
C LYS A 4 11.46 -14.58 7.96
N LEU A 5 10.79 -15.09 6.91
CA LEU A 5 11.00 -14.65 5.53
C LEU A 5 10.18 -13.38 5.19
N VAL A 6 9.09 -13.18 5.90
CA VAL A 6 8.15 -12.08 5.65
C VAL A 6 8.35 -10.97 6.69
N ASP A 7 8.34 -9.73 6.22
CA ASP A 7 8.29 -8.51 7.02
C ASP A 7 6.88 -7.93 6.97
N PHE A 8 6.12 -8.09 8.05
CA PHE A 8 4.83 -7.42 8.20
C PHE A 8 5.06 -6.03 8.79
N CYS A 9 4.79 -5.00 8.01
CA CYS A 9 5.07 -3.60 8.34
C CYS A 9 3.79 -2.79 8.43
N ILE A 10 3.51 -2.25 9.60
CA ILE A 10 2.42 -1.28 9.80
C ILE A 10 2.98 0.13 9.61
N ILE A 11 2.42 0.86 8.65
CA ILE A 11 2.67 2.29 8.47
C ILE A 11 1.64 3.04 9.33
N SER A 12 2.12 3.83 10.29
CA SER A 12 1.27 4.57 11.21
C SER A 12 1.92 5.88 11.65
N LEU A 13 1.14 6.96 11.71
CA LEU A 13 1.59 8.21 12.29
C LEU A 13 1.89 8.02 13.79
N PRO A 14 2.95 8.66 14.33
CA PRO A 14 3.32 8.50 15.74
C PRO A 14 2.17 8.73 16.73
N GLN A 15 1.27 9.66 16.43
CA GLN A 15 0.11 9.99 17.26
C GLN A 15 -1.05 9.00 17.16
N HIS A 16 -1.08 8.10 16.18
CA HIS A 16 -2.15 7.12 15.99
C HIS A 16 -1.91 5.81 16.78
N ASN A 17 -1.57 5.93 18.06
CA ASN A 17 -1.22 4.78 18.90
C ASN A 17 -2.35 3.76 18.99
N GLU A 18 -3.58 4.21 19.25
CA GLU A 18 -4.74 3.31 19.42
C GLU A 18 -5.01 2.45 18.18
N ARG A 19 -5.01 3.06 16.99
CA ARG A 19 -5.23 2.34 15.72
C ARG A 19 -4.13 1.33 15.48
N ARG A 20 -2.87 1.75 15.62
CA ARG A 20 -1.69 0.92 15.46
C ARG A 20 -1.69 -0.27 16.41
N ASP A 21 -1.93 -0.03 17.70
CA ASP A 21 -1.87 -1.06 18.72
C ASP A 21 -3.05 -2.03 18.58
N LYS A 22 -4.24 -1.55 18.18
CA LYS A 22 -5.37 -2.39 17.82
C LYS A 22 -5.00 -3.35 16.68
N LEU A 23 -4.44 -2.84 15.57
CA LEU A 23 -4.05 -3.68 14.43
C LEU A 23 -2.97 -4.69 14.85
N LYS A 24 -1.95 -4.28 15.62
CA LYS A 24 -0.93 -5.20 16.14
C LYS A 24 -1.53 -6.33 16.97
N ASN A 25 -2.47 -6.02 17.85
CA ASN A 25 -3.14 -7.01 18.70
C ASN A 25 -4.01 -7.97 17.86
N GLU A 26 -4.70 -7.45 16.83
CA GLU A 26 -5.46 -8.32 15.92
C GLU A 26 -4.54 -9.26 15.12
N MET A 27 -3.40 -8.79 14.62
CA MET A 27 -2.42 -9.63 13.91
C MET A 27 -1.77 -10.66 14.83
N ALA A 28 -1.53 -10.32 16.09
CA ALA A 28 -0.96 -11.23 17.09
C ALA A 28 -1.88 -12.44 17.39
N LYS A 29 -3.20 -12.32 17.22
CA LYS A 29 -4.13 -13.45 17.32
C LYS A 29 -3.88 -14.56 16.30
N TYR A 30 -3.15 -14.24 15.23
CA TYR A 30 -2.76 -15.15 14.16
C TYR A 30 -1.25 -15.48 14.16
N ASP A 31 -0.57 -15.23 15.29
CA ASP A 31 0.88 -15.43 15.46
C ASP A 31 1.73 -14.60 14.49
N ILE A 32 1.19 -13.49 13.98
CA ILE A 32 1.87 -12.57 13.08
C ILE A 32 2.39 -11.36 13.87
N GLU A 33 3.71 -11.26 13.94
CA GLU A 33 4.39 -10.10 14.53
C GLU A 33 4.61 -9.01 13.48
N CYS A 34 4.15 -7.80 13.77
CA CYS A 34 4.30 -6.65 12.89
C CYS A 34 5.31 -5.65 13.46
N ARG A 35 6.28 -5.24 12.62
CA ARG A 35 7.05 -4.04 12.92
C ARG A 35 6.24 -2.79 12.58
N VAL A 36 6.67 -1.65 13.13
CA VAL A 36 6.07 -0.34 12.84
C VAL A 36 7.07 0.51 12.06
N SER A 37 6.64 1.03 10.93
CA SER A 37 7.30 2.14 10.24
C SER A 37 6.54 3.42 10.56
N HIS A 38 7.18 4.33 11.29
CA HIS A 38 6.57 5.60 11.64
C HIS A 38 6.35 6.44 10.38
N ALA A 39 5.09 6.71 10.08
CA ALA A 39 4.67 7.48 8.92
C ALA A 39 5.13 8.95 9.03
N ILE A 40 5.31 9.55 7.87
CA ILE A 40 5.67 10.97 7.73
C ILE A 40 4.37 11.77 7.61
N ASP A 41 4.15 12.70 8.53
CA ASP A 41 3.06 13.67 8.42
C ASP A 41 3.45 14.78 7.44
N GLY A 42 2.95 14.69 6.23
CA GLY A 42 3.27 15.65 5.16
C GLY A 42 2.84 17.08 5.47
N ARG A 43 1.87 17.28 6.37
CA ARG A 43 1.42 18.60 6.83
C ARG A 43 2.43 19.29 7.75
N LYS A 44 3.40 18.54 8.27
CA LYS A 44 4.50 19.05 9.11
C LYS A 44 5.80 19.24 8.34
N LEU A 45 5.80 19.00 7.04
CA LEU A 45 6.98 19.27 6.20
C LEU A 45 7.21 20.77 6.08
N LEU A 46 8.50 21.13 6.08
CA LEU A 46 8.90 22.50 5.73
C LEU A 46 8.45 22.83 4.29
N ALA A 47 8.02 24.04 4.04
CA ALA A 47 7.51 24.48 2.74
C ALA A 47 8.49 24.17 1.61
N GLU A 48 9.78 24.44 1.78
CA GLU A 48 10.83 24.11 0.83
C GLU A 48 10.82 22.63 0.45
N LYS A 49 10.75 21.74 1.46
CA LYS A 49 10.72 20.30 1.24
C LYS A 49 9.44 19.88 0.52
N TYR A 50 8.29 20.42 0.92
CA TYR A 50 7.03 20.16 0.23
C TYR A 50 7.10 20.58 -1.23
N PHE A 51 7.49 21.83 -1.51
CA PHE A 51 7.57 22.35 -2.88
C PHE A 51 8.64 21.68 -3.74
N SER A 52 9.63 21.02 -3.16
CA SER A 52 10.60 20.23 -3.92
C SER A 52 10.05 18.90 -4.44
N LEU A 53 8.98 18.36 -3.82
CA LEU A 53 8.49 17.01 -4.07
C LEU A 53 7.02 16.93 -4.53
N PHE A 54 6.24 18.00 -4.36
CA PHE A 54 4.77 17.95 -4.52
C PHE A 54 4.31 17.73 -5.97
N LYS A 55 5.13 18.10 -6.96
CA LYS A 55 4.76 18.00 -8.38
C LYS A 55 4.77 16.56 -8.86
N ILE A 56 3.71 16.20 -9.58
CA ILE A 56 3.57 14.92 -10.27
C ILE A 56 3.92 15.14 -11.73
N ARG A 57 4.86 14.35 -12.26
CA ARG A 57 5.29 14.51 -13.67
C ARG A 57 4.39 13.82 -14.68
N SER A 58 3.65 12.77 -14.28
CA SER A 58 3.02 11.86 -15.26
C SER A 58 1.72 11.19 -14.83
N SER A 59 1.35 11.16 -13.57
CA SER A 59 0.05 10.65 -13.13
C SER A 59 -1.00 11.75 -13.28
N LYS A 60 -2.13 11.43 -13.91
CA LYS A 60 -3.29 12.34 -14.05
C LYS A 60 -4.46 11.94 -13.16
N MET A 61 -4.23 11.07 -12.20
CA MET A 61 -5.24 10.68 -11.25
C MET A 61 -5.78 11.94 -10.54
N PHE A 62 -7.07 12.01 -10.31
CA PHE A 62 -7.78 13.17 -9.75
C PHE A 62 -7.70 14.48 -10.58
N GLY A 63 -7.23 14.45 -11.84
CA GLY A 63 -7.21 15.62 -12.73
C GLY A 63 -6.22 16.73 -12.34
N ARG A 64 -5.33 16.51 -11.37
CA ARG A 64 -4.35 17.49 -10.90
C ARG A 64 -2.91 17.01 -11.02
N GLY A 65 -1.99 17.93 -11.13
CA GLY A 65 -0.55 17.65 -11.31
C GLY A 65 0.28 17.78 -10.02
N PHE A 66 -0.33 17.63 -8.85
CA PHE A 66 0.35 17.77 -7.56
C PHE A 66 -0.26 16.88 -6.48
N LEU A 67 0.56 16.54 -5.48
CA LEU A 67 0.15 15.86 -4.26
C LEU A 67 -0.25 16.89 -3.19
N THR A 68 -1.31 16.61 -2.44
CA THR A 68 -1.58 17.36 -1.22
C THR A 68 -0.53 17.04 -0.15
N PRO A 69 -0.43 17.83 0.92
CA PRO A 69 0.51 17.52 2.01
C PRO A 69 0.32 16.11 2.57
N SER A 70 -0.91 15.68 2.83
CA SER A 70 -1.18 14.32 3.34
C SER A 70 -0.85 13.22 2.33
N GLU A 71 -1.11 13.44 1.03
CA GLU A 71 -0.72 12.50 -0.02
C GLU A 71 0.79 12.39 -0.19
N LEU A 72 1.51 13.51 -0.07
CA LEU A 72 2.97 13.50 -0.05
C LEU A 72 3.50 12.78 1.18
N GLY A 73 2.88 12.97 2.34
CA GLY A 73 3.19 12.22 3.56
C GLY A 73 3.01 10.71 3.38
N CYS A 74 1.90 10.28 2.76
CA CYS A 74 1.66 8.89 2.40
C CYS A 74 2.75 8.35 1.46
N PHE A 75 3.06 9.05 0.37
CA PHE A 75 4.13 8.70 -0.56
C PHE A 75 5.49 8.51 0.14
N LEU A 76 5.89 9.46 0.97
CA LEU A 76 7.16 9.38 1.70
C LEU A 76 7.17 8.26 2.75
N SER A 77 6.03 7.95 3.35
CA SER A 77 5.88 6.86 4.31
C SER A 77 6.04 5.50 3.66
N HIS A 78 5.42 5.27 2.49
CA HIS A 78 5.62 4.05 1.72
C HIS A 78 7.07 3.93 1.21
N LYS A 79 7.67 5.03 0.72
CA LYS A 79 9.09 5.05 0.34
C LYS A 79 9.99 4.62 1.49
N LYS A 80 9.75 5.15 2.68
CA LYS A 80 10.49 4.79 3.90
C LYS A 80 10.32 3.31 4.25
N ALA A 81 9.08 2.78 4.25
CA ALA A 81 8.81 1.39 4.58
C ALA A 81 9.50 0.41 3.61
N LEU A 82 9.53 0.73 2.30
CA LEU A 82 10.26 -0.03 1.29
C LEU A 82 11.78 0.01 1.52
N THR A 83 12.34 1.18 1.86
CA THR A 83 13.77 1.33 2.16
C THR A 83 14.17 0.51 3.39
N GLU A 84 13.39 0.58 4.47
CA GLU A 84 13.60 -0.20 5.69
C GLU A 84 13.52 -1.70 5.42
N PHE A 85 12.58 -2.14 4.57
CA PHE A 85 12.45 -3.53 4.15
C PHE A 85 13.70 -4.04 3.42
N LEU A 86 14.20 -3.29 2.44
CA LEU A 86 15.40 -3.71 1.68
C LEU A 86 16.63 -3.84 2.59
N ALA A 87 16.71 -3.04 3.65
CA ALA A 87 17.76 -3.15 4.66
C ALA A 87 17.56 -4.32 5.65
N SER A 88 16.36 -4.90 5.74
CA SER A 88 16.02 -5.93 6.74
C SER A 88 16.57 -7.32 6.44
N GLY A 89 16.94 -7.60 5.19
CA GLY A 89 17.33 -8.93 4.71
C GLY A 89 16.17 -9.95 4.65
N ARG A 90 14.91 -9.50 4.76
CA ARG A 90 13.70 -10.32 4.53
C ARG A 90 13.47 -10.49 3.03
N LYS A 91 12.67 -11.48 2.63
CA LYS A 91 12.38 -11.76 1.21
C LYS A 91 11.09 -11.09 0.72
N TRP A 92 10.13 -10.93 1.61
CA TRP A 92 8.80 -10.41 1.32
C TRP A 92 8.43 -9.31 2.30
N LEU A 93 7.79 -8.27 1.80
CA LEU A 93 7.18 -7.20 2.58
C LEU A 93 5.68 -7.23 2.44
N VAL A 94 4.97 -7.26 3.55
CA VAL A 94 3.54 -6.96 3.64
C VAL A 94 3.41 -5.57 4.28
N VAL A 95 2.92 -4.61 3.52
CA VAL A 95 2.60 -3.26 4.02
C VAL A 95 1.15 -3.22 4.45
N LEU A 96 0.90 -2.65 5.61
CA LEU A 96 -0.42 -2.42 6.18
C LEU A 96 -0.51 -0.96 6.66
N GLU A 97 -1.55 -0.23 6.30
CA GLU A 97 -1.90 1.03 6.97
C GLU A 97 -2.64 0.72 8.28
N ASP A 98 -2.59 1.63 9.24
CA ASP A 98 -3.06 1.36 10.63
C ASP A 98 -4.59 1.27 10.79
N ASP A 99 -5.35 1.44 9.70
CA ASP A 99 -6.82 1.36 9.69
C ASP A 99 -7.38 0.12 9.01
N VAL A 100 -6.54 -0.77 8.49
CA VAL A 100 -7.04 -2.03 7.94
C VAL A 100 -7.44 -3.02 9.04
N LEU A 101 -8.38 -3.89 8.70
CA LEU A 101 -8.87 -4.93 9.60
C LEU A 101 -8.55 -6.30 9.00
N PRO A 102 -7.80 -7.17 9.69
CA PRO A 102 -7.50 -8.51 9.21
C PRO A 102 -8.76 -9.36 9.17
N LYS A 103 -8.87 -10.21 8.13
CA LYS A 103 -9.88 -11.26 8.03
C LYS A 103 -9.32 -12.58 8.52
N GLU A 104 -10.17 -13.54 8.80
CA GLU A 104 -9.78 -14.83 9.39
C GLU A 104 -8.73 -15.61 8.57
N ASN A 105 -8.73 -15.44 7.24
CA ASN A 105 -7.77 -16.08 6.34
C ASN A 105 -6.35 -15.51 6.41
N VAL A 106 -6.13 -14.40 7.12
CA VAL A 106 -4.79 -13.83 7.37
C VAL A 106 -3.85 -14.84 8.03
N LYS A 107 -4.38 -15.75 8.85
CA LYS A 107 -3.60 -16.83 9.50
C LYS A 107 -2.78 -17.71 8.54
N TYR A 108 -3.18 -17.78 7.26
CA TYR A 108 -2.46 -18.55 6.24
C TYR A 108 -1.49 -17.72 5.41
N LEU A 109 -1.47 -16.38 5.58
CA LEU A 109 -0.77 -15.48 4.67
C LEU A 109 0.75 -15.68 4.68
N ASP A 110 1.36 -15.90 5.85
CA ASP A 110 2.81 -16.10 5.98
C ASP A 110 3.28 -17.36 5.24
N GLU A 111 2.50 -18.44 5.29
CA GLU A 111 2.82 -19.67 4.56
C GLU A 111 2.63 -19.50 3.05
N MET A 112 1.55 -18.83 2.66
CA MET A 112 1.16 -18.69 1.26
C MET A 112 2.07 -17.76 0.46
N ILE A 113 2.65 -16.75 1.10
CA ILE A 113 3.59 -15.82 0.47
C ILE A 113 4.79 -16.54 -0.15
N ASN A 114 5.23 -17.67 0.40
CA ASN A 114 6.33 -18.46 -0.16
C ASN A 114 6.06 -19.01 -1.57
N SER A 115 4.79 -19.11 -1.98
CA SER A 115 4.36 -19.55 -3.31
C SER A 115 4.07 -18.39 -4.27
N PHE A 116 4.25 -17.14 -3.85
CA PHE A 116 4.01 -15.96 -4.64
C PHE A 116 5.08 -15.77 -5.73
N CYS A 117 4.66 -15.20 -6.87
CA CYS A 117 5.56 -14.92 -7.98
C CYS A 117 6.38 -13.67 -7.70
N SER A 118 7.69 -13.75 -7.97
CA SER A 118 8.61 -12.62 -7.84
C SER A 118 8.24 -11.47 -8.79
N SER A 119 8.70 -10.27 -8.48
CA SER A 119 8.51 -9.05 -9.30
C SER A 119 7.04 -8.69 -9.55
N SER A 120 6.15 -9.16 -8.70
CA SER A 120 4.70 -8.91 -8.79
C SER A 120 4.21 -8.17 -7.56
N VAL A 121 3.04 -7.53 -7.66
CA VAL A 121 2.36 -6.93 -6.52
C VAL A 121 1.10 -7.71 -6.20
N TYR A 122 0.87 -7.91 -4.92
CA TYR A 122 -0.30 -8.57 -4.36
C TYR A 122 -1.08 -7.56 -3.54
N ILE A 123 -2.24 -7.12 -4.06
CA ILE A 123 -3.18 -6.27 -3.33
C ILE A 123 -3.98 -7.19 -2.40
N LEU A 124 -3.83 -7.00 -1.09
CA LEU A 124 -4.33 -7.93 -0.09
C LEU A 124 -5.73 -7.57 0.45
N GLY A 125 -6.43 -6.67 -0.21
CA GLY A 125 -7.77 -6.23 0.17
C GLY A 125 -7.97 -4.74 0.02
N GLY A 126 -8.76 -4.15 0.95
CA GLY A 126 -8.93 -2.71 1.05
C GLY A 126 -9.80 -2.06 -0.03
N GLN A 127 -10.46 -2.84 -0.90
CA GLN A 127 -11.31 -2.30 -1.97
C GLN A 127 -12.77 -2.15 -1.54
N ASP A 128 -13.05 -2.30 -0.25
CA ASP A 128 -14.39 -2.24 0.32
C ASP A 128 -15.06 -0.87 0.01
N GLY A 129 -16.29 -0.91 -0.50
CA GLY A 129 -17.07 0.28 -0.84
C GLY A 129 -16.65 1.01 -2.13
N LEU A 130 -15.57 0.61 -2.81
CA LEU A 130 -15.14 1.24 -4.05
C LEU A 130 -15.96 0.72 -5.25
N LYS A 131 -16.76 1.59 -5.88
CA LYS A 131 -17.51 1.26 -7.11
C LYS A 131 -16.61 0.80 -8.27
N SER A 132 -15.38 1.31 -8.34
CA SER A 132 -14.38 0.93 -9.35
C SER A 132 -14.01 -0.55 -9.29
N PHE A 133 -14.08 -1.19 -8.12
CA PHE A 133 -13.73 -2.60 -7.94
C PHE A 133 -14.63 -3.55 -8.74
N SER A 134 -15.88 -3.19 -9.03
CA SER A 134 -16.76 -3.97 -9.90
C SER A 134 -16.26 -4.14 -11.34
N ARG A 135 -15.30 -3.29 -11.76
CA ARG A 135 -14.66 -3.33 -13.09
C ARG A 135 -13.39 -4.18 -13.13
N VAL A 136 -12.97 -4.73 -11.98
CA VAL A 136 -11.76 -5.55 -11.89
C VAL A 136 -12.08 -6.97 -12.36
N ILE A 137 -11.37 -7.42 -13.38
CA ILE A 137 -11.52 -8.78 -13.93
C ILE A 137 -10.36 -9.63 -13.39
N MET A 138 -10.72 -10.75 -12.79
CA MET A 138 -9.77 -11.70 -12.21
C MET A 138 -9.76 -13.00 -13.00
N GLY A 139 -8.56 -13.56 -13.19
CA GLY A 139 -8.38 -14.88 -13.78
C GLY A 139 -9.10 -15.97 -12.97
N ARG A 140 -9.43 -17.08 -13.63
CA ARG A 140 -10.15 -18.20 -12.99
C ARG A 140 -9.32 -18.92 -11.92
N LYS A 141 -8.01 -19.07 -12.18
CA LYS A 141 -7.11 -19.83 -11.29
C LYS A 141 -6.80 -18.98 -10.02
N SER A 142 -7.11 -19.55 -8.88
CA SER A 142 -6.67 -19.02 -7.59
C SER A 142 -5.35 -19.70 -7.20
N ILE A 143 -4.40 -18.92 -6.72
CA ILE A 143 -3.15 -19.43 -6.13
C ILE A 143 -3.16 -18.93 -4.69
N CYS A 144 -3.30 -19.84 -3.74
CA CYS A 144 -3.27 -19.48 -2.32
C CYS A 144 -4.19 -18.30 -1.96
N GLY A 145 -5.46 -18.35 -2.37
CA GLY A 145 -6.44 -17.30 -2.03
C GLY A 145 -6.29 -15.98 -2.80
N VAL A 146 -5.29 -15.84 -3.69
CA VAL A 146 -5.15 -14.69 -4.57
C VAL A 146 -5.42 -15.06 -6.02
N ARG A 147 -5.93 -14.13 -6.80
CA ARG A 147 -6.24 -14.29 -8.23
C ARG A 147 -5.53 -13.23 -9.04
N LYS A 148 -4.96 -13.62 -10.18
CA LYS A 148 -4.32 -12.66 -11.09
C LYS A 148 -5.36 -11.69 -11.64
N VAL A 149 -5.07 -10.41 -11.58
CA VAL A 149 -5.86 -9.37 -12.26
C VAL A 149 -5.44 -9.32 -13.72
N ILE A 150 -6.41 -9.40 -14.63
CA ILE A 150 -6.17 -9.57 -16.06
C ILE A 150 -6.73 -8.41 -16.89
N LEU A 151 -6.40 -8.38 -18.18
CA LEU A 151 -6.88 -7.37 -19.15
C LEU A 151 -6.59 -5.91 -18.74
N GLY A 152 -5.52 -5.69 -17.99
CA GLY A 152 -5.14 -4.34 -17.55
C GLY A 152 -6.13 -3.68 -16.58
N THR A 153 -7.06 -4.48 -16.01
CA THR A 153 -8.10 -3.95 -15.12
C THR A 153 -7.59 -3.58 -13.72
N HIS A 154 -6.32 -3.82 -13.42
CA HIS A 154 -5.66 -3.30 -12.23
C HIS A 154 -5.74 -1.77 -12.11
N ARG A 155 -6.00 -1.05 -13.22
CA ARG A 155 -6.27 0.39 -13.23
C ARG A 155 -7.52 0.81 -12.43
N TRP A 156 -8.36 -0.15 -12.04
CA TRP A 156 -9.54 0.06 -11.22
C TRP A 156 -9.33 -0.33 -9.75
N LEU A 157 -8.12 -0.82 -9.40
CA LEU A 157 -7.70 -0.99 -8.02
C LEU A 157 -7.12 0.31 -7.51
N TYR A 158 -7.60 0.71 -6.36
CA TYR A 158 -7.12 1.89 -5.63
C TYR A 158 -6.70 1.49 -4.22
N ARG A 159 -6.26 2.47 -3.43
CA ARG A 159 -5.76 2.31 -2.07
C ARG A 159 -4.50 1.43 -1.97
N THR A 160 -3.54 1.92 -1.24
CA THR A 160 -2.30 1.21 -0.90
C THR A 160 -2.29 0.67 0.52
N CYS A 161 -3.46 0.62 1.14
CA CYS A 161 -3.62 0.30 2.56
C CYS A 161 -3.15 -1.11 2.95
N CYS A 162 -3.09 -2.06 1.99
CA CYS A 162 -2.56 -3.41 2.24
C CYS A 162 -2.06 -4.05 0.94
N TYR A 163 -0.75 -4.29 0.86
CA TYR A 163 -0.15 -4.96 -0.29
C TYR A 163 1.11 -5.76 0.10
N CYS A 164 1.49 -6.70 -0.77
CA CYS A 164 2.70 -7.49 -0.60
C CYS A 164 3.57 -7.42 -1.85
N VAL A 165 4.88 -7.31 -1.65
CA VAL A 165 5.91 -7.33 -2.71
C VAL A 165 7.14 -8.11 -2.23
N ASP A 166 7.90 -8.68 -3.17
CA ASP A 166 9.23 -9.23 -2.92
C ASP A 166 10.33 -8.15 -3.04
N ILE A 167 11.57 -8.53 -2.79
CA ILE A 167 12.74 -7.65 -2.91
C ILE A 167 12.77 -6.97 -4.28
N LYS A 168 12.60 -7.73 -5.37
CA LYS A 168 12.67 -7.17 -6.74
C LYS A 168 11.54 -6.19 -7.02
N GLY A 169 10.31 -6.50 -6.58
CA GLY A 169 9.18 -5.58 -6.68
C GLY A 169 9.42 -4.30 -5.88
N ALA A 170 9.92 -4.43 -4.65
CA ALA A 170 10.24 -3.30 -3.79
C ALA A 170 11.33 -2.40 -4.38
N GLU A 171 12.41 -2.98 -4.91
CA GLU A 171 13.49 -2.23 -5.57
C GLU A 171 12.99 -1.44 -6.78
N ARG A 172 12.14 -2.06 -7.62
CA ARG A 172 11.56 -1.40 -8.80
C ARG A 172 10.64 -0.23 -8.41
N ILE A 173 9.79 -0.44 -7.40
CA ILE A 173 8.91 0.63 -6.90
C ILE A 173 9.74 1.74 -6.26
N LEU A 174 10.73 1.40 -5.45
CA LEU A 174 11.57 2.39 -4.78
C LEU A 174 12.33 3.26 -5.79
N ARG A 175 12.91 2.66 -6.83
CA ARG A 175 13.57 3.41 -7.93
C ARG A 175 12.60 4.38 -8.60
N LEU A 176 11.39 3.94 -8.89
CA LEU A 176 10.35 4.84 -9.44
C LEU A 176 10.04 6.01 -8.48
N MET A 177 10.00 5.74 -7.17
CA MET A 177 9.78 6.76 -6.14
C MET A 177 10.98 7.70 -5.93
N GLU A 178 12.16 7.33 -6.37
CA GLU A 178 13.35 8.20 -6.38
C GLU A 178 13.33 9.18 -7.55
N GLU A 179 12.84 8.71 -8.69
CA GLU A 179 12.79 9.51 -9.92
C GLU A 179 11.59 10.46 -9.97
N ASN A 180 10.44 10.05 -9.40
CA ASN A 180 9.18 10.77 -9.53
C ASN A 180 8.32 10.68 -8.28
N SER A 181 7.57 11.76 -8.00
CA SER A 181 6.43 11.73 -7.07
C SER A 181 5.16 11.35 -7.82
N PHE A 182 4.31 10.54 -7.21
CA PHE A 182 3.04 10.08 -7.79
C PHE A 182 2.04 9.71 -6.68
N PHE A 183 0.77 9.55 -7.03
CA PHE A 183 -0.24 9.06 -6.08
C PHE A 183 0.03 7.61 -5.71
N CYS A 184 0.19 7.31 -4.44
CA CYS A 184 0.47 5.94 -3.97
C CYS A 184 -0.61 4.94 -4.37
N ASP A 185 -1.85 5.38 -4.51
CA ASP A 185 -3.00 4.56 -4.88
C ASP A 185 -3.22 4.47 -6.40
N ASP A 186 -2.33 5.02 -7.23
CA ASP A 186 -2.35 4.84 -8.69
C ASP A 186 -1.59 3.56 -9.11
N TRP A 187 -2.19 2.41 -8.87
CA TRP A 187 -1.61 1.12 -9.26
C TRP A 187 -1.39 1.00 -10.77
N SER A 188 -2.18 1.71 -11.60
CA SER A 188 -1.95 1.73 -13.05
C SER A 188 -0.61 2.35 -13.40
N TYR A 189 -0.28 3.47 -12.76
CA TYR A 189 0.98 4.16 -12.95
C TYR A 189 2.15 3.34 -12.38
N ILE A 190 2.02 2.84 -11.15
CA ILE A 190 3.06 2.09 -10.44
C ILE A 190 3.44 0.83 -11.23
N VAL A 191 2.46 0.00 -11.59
CA VAL A 191 2.68 -1.28 -12.27
C VAL A 191 3.39 -1.08 -13.60
N ARG A 192 2.96 -0.08 -14.38
CA ARG A 192 3.55 0.22 -15.69
C ARG A 192 4.99 0.72 -15.58
N ASN A 193 5.22 1.71 -14.73
CA ASN A 193 6.50 2.42 -14.70
C ASN A 193 7.56 1.69 -13.85
N ALA A 194 7.16 1.00 -12.78
CA ALA A 194 8.03 0.09 -12.06
C ALA A 194 8.22 -1.26 -12.78
N LYS A 195 7.54 -1.48 -13.93
CA LYS A 195 7.62 -2.71 -14.73
C LYS A 195 7.36 -3.97 -13.89
N LEU A 196 6.31 -3.93 -13.07
CA LEU A 196 5.88 -5.11 -12.31
C LEU A 196 5.26 -6.14 -13.24
N ASP A 197 5.63 -7.40 -13.07
CA ASP A 197 5.27 -8.47 -14.02
C ASP A 197 3.78 -8.83 -13.94
N ASN A 198 3.19 -8.83 -12.73
CA ASN A 198 1.80 -9.18 -12.52
C ASN A 198 1.19 -8.39 -11.35
N VAL A 199 -0.13 -8.30 -11.38
CA VAL A 199 -0.96 -7.84 -10.26
C VAL A 199 -1.87 -8.97 -9.84
N PHE A 200 -1.87 -9.26 -8.54
CA PHE A 200 -2.78 -10.22 -7.93
C PHE A 200 -3.67 -9.50 -6.91
N TYR A 201 -4.84 -10.06 -6.67
CA TYR A 201 -5.76 -9.58 -5.65
C TYR A 201 -6.24 -10.72 -4.76
N GLY A 202 -6.29 -10.46 -3.46
CA GLY A 202 -6.85 -11.36 -2.44
C GLY A 202 -7.54 -10.55 -1.34
N GLN A 203 -8.52 -11.15 -0.66
CA GLN A 203 -9.29 -10.49 0.40
C GLN A 203 -8.82 -10.92 1.78
N TYR A 204 -7.63 -10.49 2.19
CA TYR A 204 -7.07 -10.74 3.53
C TYR A 204 -7.38 -9.64 4.53
N PHE A 205 -7.56 -8.42 4.04
CA PHE A 205 -7.86 -7.26 4.85
C PHE A 205 -9.08 -6.53 4.30
N SER A 206 -9.86 -5.92 5.19
CA SER A 206 -10.89 -4.96 4.85
C SER A 206 -10.46 -3.55 5.25
N HIS A 207 -11.06 -2.55 4.63
CA HIS A 207 -10.85 -1.14 4.96
C HIS A 207 -12.17 -0.55 5.47
N PRO A 208 -12.17 0.28 6.51
CA PRO A 208 -13.37 0.96 6.98
C PRO A 208 -14.07 1.74 5.86
N LEU A 209 -15.39 1.67 5.81
CA LEU A 209 -16.19 2.43 4.83
C LEU A 209 -16.29 3.91 5.20
N ASN A 210 -16.21 4.21 6.50
CA ASN A 210 -16.27 5.58 7.01
C ASN A 210 -14.87 6.21 6.97
N LEU A 211 -14.69 7.22 6.13
CA LEU A 211 -13.43 7.93 5.91
C LEU A 211 -13.35 9.26 6.71
N ASN A 212 -14.26 9.53 7.64
CA ASN A 212 -14.31 10.79 8.38
C ASN A 212 -13.01 11.14 9.14
N SER A 213 -12.17 10.15 9.42
CA SER A 213 -10.87 10.33 10.06
C SER A 213 -9.69 10.40 9.07
N SER A 214 -9.95 10.37 7.75
CA SER A 214 -8.90 10.45 6.73
C SER A 214 -8.51 11.89 6.43
N SER A 215 -7.28 12.27 6.77
CA SER A 215 -6.75 13.59 6.41
C SER A 215 -6.55 13.76 4.91
N ILE A 216 -6.26 12.68 4.17
CA ILE A 216 -6.13 12.70 2.72
C ILE A 216 -7.47 13.06 2.08
N GLU A 217 -8.55 12.42 2.53
CA GLU A 217 -9.90 12.68 1.98
C GLU A 217 -10.37 14.09 2.28
N ALA A 218 -10.14 14.59 3.49
CA ALA A 218 -10.46 15.97 3.86
C ALA A 218 -9.76 16.99 2.96
N GLU A 219 -8.47 16.80 2.66
CA GLU A 219 -7.72 17.67 1.75
C GLU A 219 -8.22 17.56 0.30
N ARG A 220 -8.59 16.36 -0.16
CA ARG A 220 -9.15 16.14 -1.50
C ARG A 220 -10.49 16.86 -1.68
N LEU A 221 -11.38 16.77 -0.70
CA LEU A 221 -12.68 17.47 -0.71
C LEU A 221 -12.48 18.98 -0.74
N PHE A 222 -11.60 19.54 0.10
CA PHE A 222 -11.30 20.98 0.10
C PHE A 222 -10.82 21.51 -1.25
N ILE A 223 -10.04 20.72 -1.99
CA ILE A 223 -9.55 21.12 -3.32
C ILE A 223 -10.65 20.99 -4.38
N ALA A 224 -11.55 20.00 -4.26
CA ALA A 224 -12.63 19.77 -5.23
C ALA A 224 -13.73 20.85 -5.17
N GLU A 225 -13.86 21.54 -4.04
CA GLU A 225 -14.83 22.62 -3.82
C GLU A 225 -14.37 23.98 -4.39
N LYS A 226 -13.13 24.08 -4.88
CA LYS A 226 -12.56 25.29 -5.49
C LYS A 226 -12.38 25.15 -7.00
#